data_4e0e614c06172e4d2b684cbb9236ee14
#
_entry.id   4e0e614c06172e4d2b684cbb9236ee14
#
_cell.length_a   1.000
_cell.length_b   1.000
_cell.length_c   1.000
_cell.angle_alpha   90.00
_cell.angle_beta   90.00
_cell.angle_gamma   90.00
#
_symmetry.space_group_name_H-M   'P 1'
#
loop_
_entity.id
_entity.type
_entity.pdbx_description
1 polymer ?
#
loop_
_entity_poly.entity_id
_entity_poly.type
_entity_poly.pdbx_seq_one_letter_code
_entity_poly.pdbx_strand_id
1 'polypeptide(L)'
;MAIKCPNCGKTLHWYDFRAECKYCGANIPNYDWEGRLEQDADIAETSFARLHYHLDNFKSATVGSPLRIVRLVCTLLPLVALVVPLLNATFAFPFYAETKSISFLTFVLDYLTKFDIGSVLSLAGGEILGGVITSLLLACLFALLAVAAGVVNFFVVLLGAINLRWLPNVILNIISLASWCLSAYFLNQFTVGASELSVQVFSGTVSMWILLGVGLFLLDLVIDVVVGVGLRKQRKTQPTIDEAVEKELKELREQAEEAAAEIA
;
A
#
# COMPACT_ATOMS: atom_id res chain seq x y z
N MET A 1 -8.52 -38.72 -9.79
CA MET A 1 -8.30 -38.47 -11.23
C MET A 1 -7.72 -39.70 -11.86
N ALA A 2 -8.30 -40.20 -12.96
CA ALA A 2 -7.75 -41.36 -13.67
C ALA A 2 -6.64 -40.86 -14.61
N ILE A 3 -5.42 -41.34 -14.44
CA ILE A 3 -4.27 -41.02 -15.29
C ILE A 3 -4.40 -41.80 -16.58
N LYS A 4 -4.28 -41.12 -17.73
CA LYS A 4 -4.29 -41.78 -19.05
C LYS A 4 -2.86 -41.96 -19.55
N CYS A 5 -2.59 -43.12 -20.18
CA CYS A 5 -1.31 -43.35 -20.84
C CYS A 5 -1.13 -42.34 -21.99
N PRO A 6 -0.01 -41.58 -22.07
CA PRO A 6 0.20 -40.58 -23.12
C PRO A 6 0.33 -41.21 -24.52
N ASN A 7 0.81 -42.45 -24.63
CA ASN A 7 0.97 -43.15 -25.93
C ASN A 7 -0.31 -43.79 -26.44
N CYS A 8 -1.00 -44.59 -25.61
CA CYS A 8 -2.15 -45.37 -26.07
C CYS A 8 -3.53 -44.86 -25.59
N GLY A 9 -3.57 -43.79 -24.78
CA GLY A 9 -4.79 -43.15 -24.26
C GLY A 9 -5.59 -43.99 -23.26
N LYS A 10 -5.19 -45.20 -22.92
CA LYS A 10 -5.88 -46.05 -21.96
C LYS A 10 -5.73 -45.56 -20.54
N THR A 11 -6.79 -45.69 -19.76
CA THR A 11 -6.79 -45.26 -18.34
C THR A 11 -5.94 -46.23 -17.50
N LEU A 12 -5.05 -45.65 -16.70
CA LEU A 12 -4.23 -46.31 -15.70
C LEU A 12 -4.88 -46.19 -14.34
N HIS A 13 -4.84 -47.29 -13.57
CA HIS A 13 -5.36 -47.24 -12.20
C HIS A 13 -4.35 -46.60 -11.24
N TRP A 14 -4.82 -46.02 -10.16
CA TRP A 14 -3.98 -45.32 -9.16
C TRP A 14 -2.95 -46.24 -8.48
N TYR A 15 -3.13 -47.60 -8.56
CA TYR A 15 -2.23 -48.62 -8.04
C TYR A 15 -1.26 -49.17 -9.10
N ASP A 16 -1.30 -48.70 -10.34
CA ASP A 16 -0.35 -49.07 -11.39
C ASP A 16 0.95 -48.27 -11.24
N PHE A 17 1.85 -48.71 -10.34
CA PHE A 17 3.13 -48.06 -10.06
C PHE A 17 4.27 -48.41 -11.02
N ARG A 18 3.99 -49.13 -12.10
CA ARG A 18 5.00 -49.51 -13.08
C ARG A 18 5.38 -48.32 -13.94
N ALA A 19 6.69 -48.15 -14.21
CA ALA A 19 7.19 -47.14 -15.13
C ALA A 19 6.71 -47.37 -16.57
N GLU A 20 6.37 -48.62 -16.92
CA GLU A 20 5.90 -49.00 -18.25
C GLU A 20 4.39 -49.22 -18.27
N CYS A 21 3.76 -48.74 -19.33
CA CYS A 21 2.34 -48.97 -19.54
C CYS A 21 2.05 -50.45 -19.78
N LYS A 22 1.16 -51.06 -18.99
CA LYS A 22 0.78 -52.47 -19.11
C LYS A 22 0.07 -52.83 -20.43
N TYR A 23 -0.37 -51.85 -21.20
CA TYR A 23 -1.10 -52.06 -22.46
C TYR A 23 -0.22 -51.89 -23.70
N CYS A 24 0.76 -50.97 -23.69
CA CYS A 24 1.57 -50.68 -24.87
C CYS A 24 3.09 -50.72 -24.60
N GLY A 25 3.53 -50.99 -23.36
CA GLY A 25 4.94 -51.09 -23.00
C GLY A 25 5.70 -49.73 -22.99
N ALA A 26 5.05 -48.63 -23.31
CA ALA A 26 5.71 -47.32 -23.31
C ALA A 26 6.13 -46.92 -21.90
N ASN A 27 7.37 -46.45 -21.76
CA ASN A 27 7.89 -45.88 -20.52
C ASN A 27 7.22 -44.55 -20.26
N ILE A 28 6.30 -44.46 -19.28
CA ILE A 28 5.46 -43.30 -19.01
C ILE A 28 6.28 -42.07 -18.52
N PRO A 29 7.23 -42.22 -17.56
CA PRO A 29 8.06 -41.11 -17.13
C PRO A 29 8.93 -40.49 -18.23
N ASN A 30 9.43 -41.32 -19.14
CA ASN A 30 10.34 -40.89 -20.21
C ASN A 30 9.65 -40.76 -21.57
N TYR A 31 8.31 -40.87 -21.62
CA TYR A 31 7.57 -40.71 -22.85
C TYR A 31 7.62 -39.23 -23.28
N ASP A 32 8.09 -39.01 -24.50
CA ASP A 32 8.20 -37.68 -25.11
C ASP A 32 8.89 -36.64 -24.19
N TRP A 33 9.99 -37.08 -23.54
CA TRP A 33 10.70 -36.20 -22.60
C TRP A 33 11.33 -35.00 -23.28
N GLU A 34 11.79 -35.15 -24.53
CA GLU A 34 12.36 -34.05 -25.32
C GLU A 34 11.30 -33.01 -25.63
N GLY A 35 10.13 -33.40 -26.13
CA GLY A 35 9.04 -32.46 -26.40
C GLY A 35 8.52 -31.76 -25.11
N ARG A 36 8.55 -32.48 -23.96
CA ARG A 36 8.21 -31.85 -22.68
C ARG A 36 9.26 -30.85 -22.20
N LEU A 37 10.56 -31.15 -22.39
CA LEU A 37 11.63 -30.23 -22.07
C LEU A 37 11.55 -28.96 -22.93
N GLU A 38 11.28 -29.10 -24.21
CA GLU A 38 11.08 -27.98 -25.12
C GLU A 38 9.86 -27.13 -24.70
N GLN A 39 8.77 -27.78 -24.36
CA GLN A 39 7.56 -27.10 -23.87
C GLN A 39 7.81 -26.40 -22.53
N ASP A 40 8.51 -27.05 -21.59
CA ASP A 40 8.86 -26.45 -20.29
C ASP A 40 9.84 -25.28 -20.47
N ALA A 41 10.76 -25.35 -21.43
CA ALA A 41 11.66 -24.27 -21.79
C ALA A 41 10.90 -23.06 -22.35
N ASP A 42 9.97 -23.27 -23.29
CA ASP A 42 9.12 -22.20 -23.84
C ASP A 42 8.27 -21.53 -22.74
N ILE A 43 7.70 -22.32 -21.82
CA ILE A 43 6.96 -21.79 -20.66
C ILE A 43 7.88 -20.98 -19.75
N ALA A 44 9.09 -21.46 -19.49
CA ALA A 44 10.06 -20.74 -18.68
C ALA A 44 10.48 -19.41 -19.33
N GLU A 45 10.84 -19.42 -20.61
CA GLU A 45 11.22 -18.21 -21.37
C GLU A 45 10.10 -17.16 -21.36
N THR A 46 8.85 -17.57 -21.65
CA THR A 46 7.72 -16.65 -21.61
C THR A 46 7.44 -16.09 -20.21
N SER A 47 7.65 -16.87 -19.17
CA SER A 47 7.48 -16.44 -17.77
C SER A 47 8.57 -15.45 -17.36
N PHE A 48 9.82 -15.65 -17.78
CA PHE A 48 10.93 -14.72 -17.56
C PHE A 48 10.73 -13.40 -18.30
N ALA A 49 10.33 -13.43 -19.57
CA ALA A 49 10.04 -12.23 -20.34
C ALA A 49 8.91 -11.39 -19.72
N ARG A 50 7.85 -12.04 -19.20
CA ARG A 50 6.81 -11.34 -18.44
C ARG A 50 7.34 -10.72 -17.14
N LEU A 51 8.20 -11.44 -16.43
CA LEU A 51 8.84 -10.93 -15.21
C LEU A 51 9.69 -9.69 -15.51
N HIS A 52 10.53 -9.74 -16.57
CA HIS A 52 11.34 -8.60 -17.00
C HIS A 52 10.49 -7.39 -17.32
N TYR A 53 9.41 -7.56 -18.09
CA TYR A 53 8.46 -6.49 -18.38
C TYR A 53 7.90 -5.83 -17.11
N HIS A 54 7.51 -6.61 -16.10
CA HIS A 54 7.01 -6.08 -14.84
C HIS A 54 8.09 -5.39 -14.01
N LEU A 55 9.32 -5.93 -14.01
CA LEU A 55 10.47 -5.33 -13.31
C LEU A 55 10.87 -4.01 -13.96
N ASP A 56 10.87 -3.91 -15.28
CA ASP A 56 11.17 -2.67 -16.00
C ASP A 56 10.11 -1.61 -15.75
N ASN A 57 8.84 -1.99 -15.71
CA ASN A 57 7.76 -1.11 -15.32
C ASN A 57 7.93 -0.62 -13.88
N PHE A 58 8.24 -1.52 -12.95
CA PHE A 58 8.49 -1.17 -11.56
C PHE A 58 9.68 -0.22 -11.42
N LYS A 59 10.82 -0.54 -12.05
CA LYS A 59 12.02 0.29 -12.07
C LYS A 59 11.74 1.66 -12.68
N SER A 60 11.07 1.70 -13.82
CA SER A 60 10.72 2.96 -14.48
C SER A 60 9.75 3.79 -13.65
N ALA A 61 8.77 3.18 -12.97
CA ALA A 61 7.77 3.88 -12.16
C ALA A 61 8.31 4.38 -10.81
N THR A 62 9.31 3.72 -10.24
CA THR A 62 9.89 4.07 -8.93
C THR A 62 11.15 4.93 -9.05
N VAL A 63 12.09 4.54 -9.89
CA VAL A 63 13.45 5.15 -9.99
C VAL A 63 13.69 5.83 -11.34
N GLY A 64 12.79 5.70 -12.31
CA GLY A 64 12.98 6.18 -13.68
C GLY A 64 13.06 7.72 -13.85
N SER A 65 12.80 8.51 -12.79
CA SER A 65 13.05 9.95 -12.77
C SER A 65 13.19 10.46 -11.33
N PRO A 66 13.90 11.59 -11.11
CA PRO A 66 14.03 12.17 -9.76
C PRO A 66 12.68 12.44 -9.07
N LEU A 67 11.69 12.90 -9.82
CA LEU A 67 10.34 13.15 -9.30
C LEU A 67 9.64 11.87 -8.80
N ARG A 68 9.95 10.71 -9.37
CA ARG A 68 9.37 9.43 -8.95
C ARG A 68 9.99 8.94 -7.65
N ILE A 69 11.29 9.19 -7.46
CA ILE A 69 11.98 8.93 -6.19
C ILE A 69 11.41 9.84 -5.10
N VAL A 70 11.26 11.14 -5.40
CA VAL A 70 10.64 12.11 -4.48
C VAL A 70 9.23 11.66 -4.12
N ARG A 71 8.43 11.20 -5.07
CA ARG A 71 7.10 10.65 -4.83
C ARG A 71 7.16 9.51 -3.80
N LEU A 72 8.05 8.52 -3.98
CA LEU A 72 8.17 7.39 -3.06
C LEU A 72 8.55 7.84 -1.64
N VAL A 73 9.41 8.84 -1.51
CA VAL A 73 9.77 9.42 -0.20
C VAL A 73 8.58 10.19 0.40
N CYS A 74 7.86 10.95 -0.42
CA CYS A 74 6.73 11.77 0.05
C CYS A 74 5.56 10.93 0.54
N THR A 75 5.34 9.73 -0.01
CA THR A 75 4.29 8.82 0.51
C THR A 75 4.55 8.33 1.95
N LEU A 76 5.76 8.55 2.50
CA LEU A 76 6.07 8.28 3.91
C LEU A 76 5.82 9.51 4.82
N LEU A 77 5.64 10.71 4.25
CA LEU A 77 5.40 11.94 5.03
C LEU A 77 4.18 11.87 5.96
N PRO A 78 3.06 11.19 5.61
CA PRO A 78 1.95 10.99 6.53
C PRO A 78 2.34 10.38 7.88
N LEU A 79 3.39 9.55 7.92
CA LEU A 79 3.91 8.98 9.17
C LEU A 79 4.53 10.04 10.09
N VAL A 80 5.11 11.09 9.52
CA VAL A 80 5.65 12.23 10.29
C VAL A 80 4.54 12.95 11.02
N ALA A 81 3.34 13.03 10.45
CA ALA A 81 2.19 13.69 11.08
C ALA A 81 1.77 13.02 12.41
N LEU A 82 2.13 11.74 12.65
CA LEU A 82 1.90 11.06 13.94
C LEU A 82 2.69 11.66 15.10
N VAL A 83 3.89 12.18 14.81
CA VAL A 83 4.82 12.68 15.83
C VAL A 83 4.60 14.18 16.08
N VAL A 84 3.98 14.87 15.11
CA VAL A 84 3.72 16.31 15.21
C VAL A 84 2.74 16.59 16.34
N PRO A 85 3.02 17.59 17.23
CA PRO A 85 2.11 17.94 18.31
C PRO A 85 0.81 18.56 17.75
N LEU A 86 -0.31 17.93 18.06
CA LEU A 86 -1.65 18.33 17.60
C LEU A 86 -2.31 19.29 18.58
N LEU A 87 -2.09 19.10 19.87
CA LEU A 87 -2.76 19.80 20.95
C LEU A 87 -1.73 20.22 22.01
N ASN A 88 -1.82 21.48 22.44
CA ASN A 88 -1.17 21.94 23.66
C ASN A 88 -2.22 21.99 24.76
N ALA A 89 -2.12 21.08 25.72
CA ALA A 89 -3.01 20.96 26.85
C ALA A 89 -2.36 21.57 28.09
N THR A 90 -3.06 22.48 28.74
CA THR A 90 -2.68 23.01 30.05
C THR A 90 -3.63 22.47 31.11
N PHE A 91 -3.09 21.73 32.04
CA PHE A 91 -3.82 21.21 33.19
C PHE A 91 -3.55 22.16 34.38
N ALA A 92 -4.57 22.83 34.85
CA ALA A 92 -4.48 23.75 35.98
C ALA A 92 -5.23 23.16 37.19
N PHE A 93 -4.48 22.61 38.11
CA PHE A 93 -4.98 22.19 39.43
C PHE A 93 -4.63 23.25 40.47
N PRO A 94 -5.31 23.35 41.63
CA PRO A 94 -5.10 24.39 42.62
C PRO A 94 -3.67 24.56 43.11
N PHE A 95 -2.82 23.52 42.96
CA PHE A 95 -1.41 23.53 43.42
C PHE A 95 -0.42 23.09 42.36
N TYR A 96 -0.90 22.83 41.09
CA TYR A 96 -0.08 22.27 40.04
C TYR A 96 -0.63 22.71 38.67
N ALA A 97 0.21 23.36 37.89
CA ALA A 97 -0.12 23.69 36.50
C ALA A 97 0.97 23.11 35.57
N GLU A 98 0.57 22.28 34.65
CA GLU A 98 1.46 21.66 33.65
C GLU A 98 0.92 21.91 32.25
N THR A 99 1.80 22.38 31.36
CA THR A 99 1.50 22.48 29.94
C THR A 99 2.21 21.34 29.19
N LYS A 100 1.44 20.48 28.55
CA LYS A 100 1.97 19.33 27.80
C LYS A 100 1.53 19.42 26.34
N SER A 101 2.49 19.26 25.43
CA SER A 101 2.19 19.11 24.01
C SER A 101 1.88 17.62 23.72
N ILE A 102 0.74 17.37 23.13
CA ILE A 102 0.25 16.01 22.86
C ILE A 102 0.27 15.78 21.37
N SER A 103 1.08 14.82 20.91
CA SER A 103 1.03 14.29 19.55
C SER A 103 0.04 13.12 19.49
N PHE A 104 -0.36 12.73 18.28
CA PHE A 104 -1.23 11.59 18.11
C PHE A 104 -0.58 10.30 18.65
N LEU A 105 0.71 10.11 18.39
CA LEU A 105 1.47 8.96 18.89
C LEU A 105 1.50 8.92 20.42
N THR A 106 1.80 10.06 21.07
CA THR A 106 1.79 10.18 22.53
C THR A 106 0.39 9.91 23.09
N PHE A 107 -0.66 10.41 22.42
CA PHE A 107 -2.03 10.18 22.83
C PHE A 107 -2.37 8.68 22.81
N VAL A 108 -2.03 7.98 21.73
CA VAL A 108 -2.29 6.54 21.61
C VAL A 108 -1.50 5.74 22.64
N LEU A 109 -0.20 5.98 22.78
CA LEU A 109 0.68 5.19 23.65
C LEU A 109 0.45 5.46 25.15
N ASP A 110 0.27 6.71 25.54
CA ASP A 110 0.20 7.10 26.95
C ASP A 110 -1.23 7.07 27.50
N TYR A 111 -2.21 7.36 26.68
CA TYR A 111 -3.59 7.50 27.10
C TYR A 111 -4.48 6.36 26.64
N LEU A 112 -4.57 6.11 25.32
CA LEU A 112 -5.52 5.14 24.78
C LEU A 112 -5.23 3.70 25.25
N THR A 113 -3.96 3.33 25.45
CA THR A 113 -3.58 1.99 25.97
C THR A 113 -3.85 1.80 27.46
N LYS A 114 -3.97 2.90 28.20
CA LYS A 114 -4.18 2.89 29.66
C LYS A 114 -5.62 3.13 30.06
N PHE A 115 -6.45 3.67 29.16
CA PHE A 115 -7.86 3.92 29.42
C PHE A 115 -8.72 2.70 29.10
N ASP A 116 -9.72 2.45 29.94
CA ASP A 116 -10.80 1.55 29.59
C ASP A 116 -11.72 2.21 28.55
N ILE A 117 -11.70 1.69 27.35
CA ILE A 117 -12.49 2.19 26.22
C ILE A 117 -13.99 2.18 26.57
N GLY A 118 -14.45 1.20 27.35
CA GLY A 118 -15.84 1.12 27.78
C GLY A 118 -16.25 2.31 28.64
N SER A 119 -15.39 2.72 29.58
CA SER A 119 -15.62 3.90 30.44
C SER A 119 -15.64 5.19 29.62
N VAL A 120 -14.74 5.35 28.65
CA VAL A 120 -14.72 6.54 27.77
C VAL A 120 -15.98 6.61 26.91
N LEU A 121 -16.43 5.47 26.38
CA LEU A 121 -17.64 5.40 25.54
C LEU A 121 -18.91 5.68 26.38
N SER A 122 -18.97 5.25 27.63
CA SER A 122 -20.09 5.58 28.54
C SER A 122 -20.15 7.07 28.86
N LEU A 123 -19.00 7.73 29.02
CA LEU A 123 -18.92 9.20 29.21
C LEU A 123 -19.32 9.98 27.96
N ALA A 124 -19.08 9.43 26.76
CA ALA A 124 -19.56 10.03 25.50
C ALA A 124 -21.10 10.04 25.39
N GLY A 125 -21.80 9.18 26.11
CA GLY A 125 -23.27 9.18 26.21
C GLY A 125 -23.82 10.12 27.27
N GLY A 126 -22.99 10.83 28.05
CA GLY A 126 -23.42 11.74 29.13
C GLY A 126 -23.94 13.09 28.60
N GLU A 127 -24.92 13.67 29.29
CA GLU A 127 -25.55 14.93 28.87
C GLU A 127 -24.58 16.13 28.90
N ILE A 128 -23.63 16.18 29.87
CA ILE A 128 -22.77 17.33 30.08
C ILE A 128 -21.46 17.22 29.28
N LEU A 129 -20.81 16.06 29.31
CA LEU A 129 -19.48 15.83 28.71
C LEU A 129 -19.57 15.12 27.34
N GLY A 130 -20.74 14.58 27.00
CA GLY A 130 -20.89 13.73 25.82
C GLY A 130 -20.47 14.37 24.52
N GLY A 131 -20.84 15.63 24.29
CA GLY A 131 -20.47 16.35 23.06
C GLY A 131 -18.95 16.60 22.95
N VAL A 132 -18.29 16.92 24.08
CA VAL A 132 -16.86 17.20 24.11
C VAL A 132 -16.05 15.91 23.90
N ILE A 133 -16.42 14.84 24.58
CA ILE A 133 -15.74 13.55 24.46
C ILE A 133 -15.96 12.96 23.05
N THR A 134 -17.18 13.10 22.52
CA THR A 134 -17.49 12.62 21.15
C THR A 134 -16.65 13.34 20.12
N SER A 135 -16.46 14.66 20.23
CA SER A 135 -15.59 15.42 19.32
C SER A 135 -14.12 14.97 19.40
N LEU A 136 -13.61 14.66 20.62
CA LEU A 136 -12.27 14.12 20.78
C LEU A 136 -12.13 12.73 20.12
N LEU A 137 -13.10 11.84 20.35
CA LEU A 137 -13.10 10.49 19.77
C LEU A 137 -13.14 10.56 18.23
N LEU A 138 -13.98 11.44 17.67
CA LEU A 138 -14.04 11.66 16.22
C LEU A 138 -12.72 12.24 15.68
N ALA A 139 -12.10 13.19 16.39
CA ALA A 139 -10.79 13.71 16.01
C ALA A 139 -9.75 12.59 15.93
N CYS A 140 -9.68 11.72 16.93
CA CYS A 140 -8.78 10.58 16.96
C CYS A 140 -9.08 9.56 15.86
N LEU A 141 -10.35 9.25 15.62
CA LEU A 141 -10.78 8.33 14.58
C LEU A 141 -10.35 8.83 13.19
N PHE A 142 -10.60 10.11 12.89
CA PHE A 142 -10.21 10.69 11.59
C PHE A 142 -8.70 10.83 11.45
N ALA A 143 -7.95 11.13 12.52
CA ALA A 143 -6.50 11.13 12.48
C ALA A 143 -5.95 9.73 12.16
N LEU A 144 -6.48 8.70 12.81
CA LEU A 144 -6.11 7.30 12.56
C LEU A 144 -6.45 6.88 11.13
N LEU A 145 -7.63 7.28 10.63
CA LEU A 145 -8.05 7.01 9.26
C LEU A 145 -7.13 7.69 8.24
N ALA A 146 -6.71 8.94 8.50
CA ALA A 146 -5.81 9.68 7.63
C ALA A 146 -4.44 8.98 7.51
N VAL A 147 -3.88 8.54 8.64
CA VAL A 147 -2.60 7.83 8.66
C VAL A 147 -2.71 6.44 8.05
N ALA A 148 -3.77 5.70 8.38
CA ALA A 148 -4.02 4.38 7.80
C ALA A 148 -4.14 4.45 6.26
N ALA A 149 -4.89 5.45 5.75
CA ALA A 149 -4.99 5.68 4.32
C ALA A 149 -3.64 6.04 3.69
N GLY A 150 -2.79 6.83 4.38
CA GLY A 150 -1.44 7.14 3.93
C GLY A 150 -0.54 5.91 3.87
N VAL A 151 -0.59 5.04 4.88
CA VAL A 151 0.16 3.76 4.88
C VAL A 151 -0.31 2.85 3.75
N VAL A 152 -1.62 2.71 3.57
CA VAL A 152 -2.19 1.92 2.46
C VAL A 152 -1.76 2.51 1.12
N ASN A 153 -1.73 3.85 0.98
CA ASN A 153 -1.27 4.52 -0.22
C ASN A 153 0.18 4.16 -0.58
N PHE A 154 1.07 4.07 0.41
CA PHE A 154 2.45 3.63 0.18
C PHE A 154 2.50 2.25 -0.48
N PHE A 155 1.75 1.27 0.04
CA PHE A 155 1.68 -0.06 -0.58
C PHE A 155 1.04 -0.04 -1.96
N VAL A 156 -0.01 0.77 -2.15
CA VAL A 156 -0.68 0.92 -3.46
C VAL A 156 0.23 1.59 -4.49
N VAL A 157 1.11 2.52 -4.08
CA VAL A 157 2.16 3.09 -4.95
C VAL A 157 3.12 2.01 -5.41
N LEU A 158 3.60 1.15 -4.52
CA LEU A 158 4.51 0.05 -4.86
C LEU A 158 3.85 -0.98 -5.80
N LEU A 159 2.65 -1.45 -5.45
CA LEU A 159 1.90 -2.41 -6.26
C LEU A 159 1.43 -1.80 -7.59
N GLY A 160 1.04 -0.53 -7.56
CA GLY A 160 0.62 0.22 -8.75
C GLY A 160 1.74 0.47 -9.73
N ALA A 161 2.99 0.50 -9.28
CA ALA A 161 4.18 0.67 -10.11
C ALA A 161 4.32 -0.46 -11.15
N ILE A 162 3.96 -1.69 -10.80
CA ILE A 162 4.02 -2.87 -11.70
C ILE A 162 3.13 -2.66 -12.93
N ASN A 163 1.94 -2.08 -12.76
CA ASN A 163 0.93 -1.91 -13.79
C ASN A 163 0.74 -0.43 -14.21
N LEU A 164 1.62 0.46 -13.77
CA LEU A 164 1.55 1.92 -14.01
C LEU A 164 0.17 2.54 -13.66
N ARG A 165 -0.48 2.02 -12.63
CA ARG A 165 -1.75 2.54 -12.12
C ARG A 165 -1.48 3.67 -11.13
N TRP A 166 -2.13 4.82 -11.31
CA TRP A 166 -1.94 6.01 -10.47
C TRP A 166 -3.23 6.50 -9.80
N LEU A 167 -4.39 6.20 -10.40
CA LEU A 167 -5.68 6.71 -9.94
C LEU A 167 -6.05 6.30 -8.50
N PRO A 168 -5.83 5.04 -8.06
CA PRO A 168 -6.10 4.63 -6.67
C PRO A 168 -5.31 5.45 -5.65
N ASN A 169 -4.07 5.83 -5.97
CA ASN A 169 -3.20 6.60 -5.08
C ASN A 169 -3.75 8.00 -4.86
N VAL A 170 -4.19 8.69 -5.93
CA VAL A 170 -4.80 10.01 -5.82
C VAL A 170 -6.07 9.97 -4.99
N ILE A 171 -6.91 8.94 -5.15
CA ILE A 171 -8.14 8.78 -4.35
C ILE A 171 -7.80 8.60 -2.87
N LEU A 172 -6.82 7.73 -2.55
CA LEU A 172 -6.38 7.51 -1.17
C LEU A 172 -5.80 8.77 -0.53
N ASN A 173 -5.01 9.55 -1.29
CA ASN A 173 -4.48 10.83 -0.80
C ASN A 173 -5.57 11.88 -0.55
N ILE A 174 -6.60 11.93 -1.38
CA ILE A 174 -7.77 12.81 -1.13
C ILE A 174 -8.48 12.38 0.16
N ILE A 175 -8.70 11.08 0.36
CA ILE A 175 -9.32 10.56 1.57
C ILE A 175 -8.46 10.88 2.80
N SER A 176 -7.13 10.70 2.70
CA SER A 176 -6.19 10.97 3.78
C SER A 176 -6.19 12.45 4.17
N LEU A 177 -6.10 13.35 3.18
CA LEU A 177 -6.15 14.81 3.39
C LEU A 177 -7.49 15.25 4.00
N ALA A 178 -8.61 14.78 3.45
CA ALA A 178 -9.94 15.11 3.97
C ALA A 178 -10.12 14.62 5.42
N SER A 179 -9.67 13.41 5.73
CA SER A 179 -9.72 12.86 7.08
C SER A 179 -8.86 13.66 8.06
N TRP A 180 -7.66 14.11 7.64
CA TRP A 180 -6.82 14.95 8.48
C TRP A 180 -7.46 16.32 8.76
N CYS A 181 -8.08 16.95 7.75
CA CYS A 181 -8.83 18.20 7.94
C CYS A 181 -10.04 18.05 8.88
N LEU A 182 -10.78 16.93 8.76
CA LEU A 182 -11.87 16.62 9.68
C LEU A 182 -11.36 16.39 11.10
N SER A 183 -10.23 15.69 11.28
CA SER A 183 -9.59 15.53 12.57
C SER A 183 -9.25 16.89 13.20
N ALA A 184 -8.65 17.80 12.42
CA ALA A 184 -8.34 19.16 12.88
C ALA A 184 -9.59 19.93 13.29
N TYR A 185 -10.69 19.81 12.52
CA TYR A 185 -11.97 20.44 12.83
C TYR A 185 -12.55 19.92 14.15
N PHE A 186 -12.62 18.60 14.33
CA PHE A 186 -13.17 18.01 15.56
C PHE A 186 -12.28 18.29 16.78
N LEU A 187 -10.95 18.35 16.59
CA LEU A 187 -10.04 18.74 17.67
C LEU A 187 -10.27 20.20 18.11
N ASN A 188 -10.55 21.09 17.16
CA ASN A 188 -10.93 22.47 17.49
C ASN A 188 -12.27 22.52 18.23
N GLN A 189 -13.27 21.75 17.81
CA GLN A 189 -14.55 21.63 18.53
C GLN A 189 -14.37 21.11 19.95
N PHE A 190 -13.48 20.13 20.14
CA PHE A 190 -13.10 19.65 21.46
C PHE A 190 -12.52 20.75 22.34
N THR A 191 -11.56 21.54 21.82
CA THR A 191 -10.93 22.61 22.62
C THR A 191 -11.91 23.74 22.97
N VAL A 192 -12.81 24.11 22.07
CA VAL A 192 -13.87 25.10 22.33
C VAL A 192 -14.83 24.57 23.37
N GLY A 193 -15.39 23.37 23.19
CA GLY A 193 -16.33 22.78 24.15
C GLY A 193 -15.71 22.54 25.52
N ALA A 194 -14.44 22.18 25.59
CA ALA A 194 -13.73 22.03 26.86
C ALA A 194 -13.53 23.37 27.59
N SER A 195 -13.35 24.46 26.87
CA SER A 195 -13.20 25.80 27.46
C SER A 195 -14.53 26.37 28.00
N GLU A 196 -15.66 25.93 27.48
CA GLU A 196 -17.01 26.34 27.93
C GLU A 196 -17.44 25.63 29.22
N LEU A 197 -16.76 24.54 29.61
CA LEU A 197 -17.04 23.89 30.89
C LEU A 197 -16.64 24.77 32.03
N SER A 198 -17.52 24.94 33.01
CA SER A 198 -17.36 25.83 34.16
C SER A 198 -16.18 25.51 35.09
N VAL A 199 -15.60 24.33 34.96
CA VAL A 199 -14.44 23.87 35.73
C VAL A 199 -13.19 24.07 34.86
N GLN A 200 -12.48 25.16 35.07
CA GLN A 200 -11.25 25.52 34.33
C GLN A 200 -10.03 24.65 34.73
N VAL A 201 -10.21 23.35 34.82
CA VAL A 201 -9.11 22.40 35.10
C VAL A 201 -8.31 22.09 33.84
N PHE A 202 -8.95 22.22 32.68
CA PHE A 202 -8.35 21.96 31.39
C PHE A 202 -8.54 23.14 30.45
N SER A 203 -7.44 23.65 29.88
CA SER A 203 -7.47 24.55 28.75
C SER A 203 -6.60 23.97 27.64
N GLY A 204 -7.15 23.81 26.46
CA GLY A 204 -6.44 23.28 25.30
C GLY A 204 -6.43 24.30 24.16
N THR A 205 -5.32 24.35 23.45
CA THR A 205 -5.22 25.07 22.19
C THR A 205 -4.73 24.13 21.09
N VAL A 206 -5.41 24.17 19.95
CA VAL A 206 -4.95 23.43 18.78
C VAL A 206 -3.59 23.98 18.36
N SER A 207 -2.62 23.11 18.21
CA SER A 207 -1.27 23.51 17.83
C SER A 207 -1.24 23.95 16.36
N MET A 208 -0.50 25.04 16.05
CA MET A 208 -0.27 25.44 14.67
C MET A 208 0.42 24.36 13.81
N TRP A 209 1.09 23.41 14.45
CA TRP A 209 1.73 22.28 13.77
C TRP A 209 0.74 21.35 13.05
N ILE A 210 -0.56 21.40 13.38
CA ILE A 210 -1.58 20.65 12.65
C ILE A 210 -1.68 21.09 11.17
N LEU A 211 -1.41 22.38 10.91
CA LEU A 211 -1.36 22.93 9.55
C LEU A 211 -0.17 22.37 8.76
N LEU A 212 0.94 22.05 9.45
CA LEU A 212 2.07 21.38 8.82
C LEU A 212 1.63 19.99 8.32
N GLY A 213 0.84 19.25 9.09
CA GLY A 213 0.25 18.00 8.64
C GLY A 213 -0.59 18.19 7.37
N VAL A 214 -1.48 19.20 7.34
CA VAL A 214 -2.26 19.51 6.12
C VAL A 214 -1.33 19.78 4.92
N GLY A 215 -0.24 20.55 5.15
CA GLY A 215 0.76 20.84 4.12
C GLY A 215 1.44 19.59 3.59
N LEU A 216 1.80 18.64 4.46
CA LEU A 216 2.44 17.37 4.08
C LEU A 216 1.52 16.49 3.22
N PHE A 217 0.25 16.33 3.63
CA PHE A 217 -0.73 15.57 2.85
C PHE A 217 -1.05 16.23 1.50
N LEU A 218 -1.11 17.57 1.47
CA LEU A 218 -1.34 18.31 0.24
C LEU A 218 -0.15 18.20 -0.71
N LEU A 219 1.07 18.26 -0.19
CA LEU A 219 2.30 18.08 -0.96
C LEU A 219 2.35 16.68 -1.58
N ASP A 220 2.03 15.64 -0.81
CA ASP A 220 1.96 14.25 -1.30
C ASP A 220 0.93 14.13 -2.43
N LEU A 221 -0.27 14.70 -2.25
CA LEU A 221 -1.31 14.71 -3.28
C LEU A 221 -0.84 15.40 -4.58
N VAL A 222 -0.20 16.58 -4.48
CA VAL A 222 0.28 17.32 -5.65
C VAL A 222 1.33 16.51 -6.41
N ILE A 223 2.29 15.91 -5.70
CA ILE A 223 3.34 15.08 -6.31
C ILE A 223 2.72 13.85 -6.98
N ASP A 224 1.76 13.19 -6.32
CA ASP A 224 1.06 12.04 -6.88
C ASP A 224 0.31 12.37 -8.18
N VAL A 225 -0.33 13.54 -8.24
CA VAL A 225 -1.01 13.99 -9.45
C VAL A 225 -0.02 14.27 -10.57
N VAL A 226 1.06 15.02 -10.28
CA VAL A 226 2.09 15.38 -11.27
C VAL A 226 2.76 14.14 -11.85
N VAL A 227 3.20 13.22 -11.00
CA VAL A 227 3.83 11.97 -11.43
C VAL A 227 2.80 11.06 -12.11
N GLY A 228 1.57 11.03 -11.62
CA GLY A 228 0.47 10.25 -12.17
C GLY A 228 0.14 10.60 -13.61
N VAL A 229 0.14 11.88 -13.97
CA VAL A 229 -0.05 12.34 -15.35
C VAL A 229 1.09 11.82 -16.25
N GLY A 230 2.34 11.86 -15.75
CA GLY A 230 3.50 11.31 -16.46
C GLY A 230 3.38 9.79 -16.68
N LEU A 231 2.99 9.04 -15.66
CA LEU A 231 2.78 7.59 -15.76
C LEU A 231 1.63 7.23 -16.71
N ARG A 232 0.54 8.01 -16.72
CA ARG A 232 -0.56 7.84 -17.68
C ARG A 232 -0.09 7.99 -19.13
N LYS A 233 0.77 8.97 -19.40
CA LYS A 233 1.35 9.17 -20.73
C LYS A 233 2.24 7.99 -21.14
N GLN A 234 3.11 7.54 -20.22
CA GLN A 234 3.98 6.38 -20.43
C GLN A 234 3.16 5.11 -20.73
N ARG A 235 2.12 4.82 -19.93
CA ARG A 235 1.26 3.65 -20.14
C ARG A 235 0.59 3.63 -21.51
N LYS A 236 0.27 4.80 -22.09
CA LYS A 236 -0.35 4.87 -23.41
C LYS A 236 0.62 4.60 -24.56
N THR A 237 1.92 4.81 -24.32
CA THR A 237 2.98 4.62 -25.33
C THR A 237 3.68 3.28 -25.21
N GLN A 238 3.47 2.55 -24.13
CA GLN A 238 4.03 1.22 -23.95
C GLN A 238 3.28 0.18 -24.78
N PRO A 239 4.01 -0.82 -25.34
CA PRO A 239 3.41 -1.98 -25.99
C PRO A 239 2.58 -2.79 -24.98
N THR A 240 1.66 -3.58 -25.46
CA THR A 240 0.95 -4.56 -24.63
C THR A 240 1.93 -5.59 -24.08
N ILE A 241 1.55 -6.27 -22.98
CA ILE A 241 2.41 -7.31 -22.37
C ILE A 241 2.80 -8.36 -23.42
N ASP A 242 1.81 -8.81 -24.21
CA ASP A 242 2.03 -9.87 -25.20
C ASP A 242 2.97 -9.41 -26.33
N GLU A 243 2.83 -8.17 -26.83
CA GLU A 243 3.74 -7.60 -27.83
C GLU A 243 5.18 -7.42 -27.28
N ALA A 244 5.31 -7.00 -26.02
CA ALA A 244 6.60 -6.82 -25.38
C ALA A 244 7.31 -8.17 -25.17
N VAL A 245 6.59 -9.18 -24.68
CA VAL A 245 7.09 -10.53 -24.50
C VAL A 245 7.50 -11.16 -25.84
N GLU A 246 6.68 -11.01 -26.89
CA GLU A 246 7.02 -11.53 -28.21
C GLU A 246 8.29 -10.90 -28.79
N LYS A 247 8.46 -9.58 -28.56
CA LYS A 247 9.65 -8.87 -28.99
C LYS A 247 10.91 -9.37 -28.26
N GLU A 248 10.84 -9.50 -26.92
CA GLU A 248 11.95 -9.99 -26.11
C GLU A 248 12.33 -11.42 -26.48
N LEU A 249 11.36 -12.29 -26.71
CA LEU A 249 11.61 -13.67 -27.16
C LEU A 249 12.29 -13.72 -28.52
N LYS A 250 11.93 -12.83 -29.46
CA LYS A 250 12.62 -12.74 -30.75
C LYS A 250 14.08 -12.32 -30.58
N GLU A 251 14.32 -11.28 -29.77
CA GLU A 251 15.69 -10.80 -29.50
C GLU A 251 16.56 -11.89 -28.83
N LEU A 252 15.99 -12.67 -27.90
CA LEU A 252 16.71 -13.78 -27.26
C LEU A 252 17.04 -14.91 -28.25
N ARG A 253 16.11 -15.25 -29.17
CA ARG A 253 16.35 -16.26 -30.20
C ARG A 253 17.41 -15.81 -31.20
N GLU A 254 17.38 -14.56 -31.64
CA GLU A 254 18.42 -13.99 -32.52
C GLU A 254 19.81 -14.04 -31.86
N GLN A 255 19.88 -13.67 -30.57
CA GLN A 255 21.15 -13.74 -29.81
C GLN A 255 21.65 -15.19 -29.64
N ALA A 256 20.76 -16.14 -29.43
CA ALA A 256 21.11 -17.56 -29.34
C ALA A 256 21.62 -18.11 -30.68
N GLU A 257 21.03 -17.72 -31.80
CA GLU A 257 21.47 -18.10 -33.16
C GLU A 257 22.84 -17.49 -33.48
N GLU A 258 23.08 -16.21 -33.13
CA GLU A 258 24.37 -15.55 -33.31
C GLU A 258 25.46 -16.23 -32.48
N ALA A 259 25.18 -16.53 -31.21
CA ALA A 259 26.13 -17.22 -30.32
C ALA A 259 26.46 -18.67 -30.82
N ALA A 260 25.46 -19.37 -31.37
CA ALA A 260 25.66 -20.68 -31.97
C ALA A 260 26.53 -20.61 -33.24
N ALA A 261 26.39 -19.54 -34.04
CA ALA A 261 27.19 -19.33 -35.25
C ALA A 261 28.66 -18.94 -34.94
N GLU A 262 28.92 -18.28 -33.81
CA GLU A 262 30.30 -17.98 -33.37
C GLU A 262 31.08 -19.22 -32.88
N ILE A 263 30.37 -20.24 -32.42
CA ILE A 263 30.99 -21.48 -31.87
C ILE A 263 31.23 -22.52 -32.97
N ALA A 264 30.53 -22.42 -34.10
CA ALA A 264 30.63 -23.34 -35.25
C ALA A 264 31.74 -22.95 -36.21
#